data_483e103b18eb23ed22ceda8dcce66697
#
_entry.id   483e103b18eb23ed22ceda8dcce66697
#
_cell.length_a   1.000
_cell.length_b   1.000
_cell.length_c   1.000
_cell.angle_alpha   90.00
_cell.angle_beta   90.00
_cell.angle_gamma   90.00
#
_symmetry.space_group_name_H-M   'P 1'
#
loop_
_entity.id
_entity.type
_entity.pdbx_description
1 polymer ?
#
loop_
_entity_poly.entity_id
_entity_poly.type
_entity_poly.pdbx_seq_one_letter_code
_entity_poly.pdbx_strand_id
1 'polypeptide(L)'
;MRSIDIYGANKFEQYSKVREACRGIVVKGDKILLTYEVNTDQWFIPGGGLENDETLQECCVRELAEETGCVVNPNKPFLTINEFYEEWLFISHYYVCEHIGETQRKLTERESEVGLEPRWITLSEAVEIFSKHQEYAAENEMKRGAYLREYQALLVYMDRPAMVLQ
;
A
#
# COMPACT_ATOMS: atom_id res chain seq x y z
N MET A 1 9.33 8.72 12.82
CA MET A 1 8.40 7.95 11.99
C MET A 1 7.00 8.09 12.59
N ARG A 2 5.99 8.41 11.80
CA ARG A 2 4.59 8.57 12.23
C ARG A 2 3.91 7.19 12.29
N SER A 3 3.01 6.98 13.25
CA SER A 3 2.17 5.78 13.34
C SER A 3 0.71 6.17 13.42
N ILE A 4 -0.16 5.38 12.76
CA ILE A 4 -1.61 5.56 12.74
C ILE A 4 -2.26 4.21 13.02
N ASP A 5 -3.28 4.18 13.87
CA ASP A 5 -4.08 3.00 14.14
C ASP A 5 -5.45 3.12 13.48
N ILE A 6 -5.88 2.06 12.80
CA ILE A 6 -7.20 1.92 12.19
C ILE A 6 -7.90 0.74 12.84
N TYR A 7 -9.07 0.99 13.41
CA TYR A 7 -9.86 -0.04 14.06
C TYR A 7 -11.04 -0.44 13.19
N GLY A 8 -11.06 -1.69 12.75
CA GLY A 8 -12.19 -2.28 12.06
C GLY A 8 -13.42 -2.39 12.97
N ALA A 9 -14.60 -2.26 12.39
CA ALA A 9 -15.86 -2.42 13.12
C ALA A 9 -16.03 -3.85 13.70
N ASN A 10 -15.33 -4.81 13.10
CA ASN A 10 -15.34 -6.24 13.45
C ASN A 10 -14.15 -6.68 14.31
N LYS A 11 -13.33 -5.74 14.80
CA LYS A 11 -12.15 -6.10 15.60
C LYS A 11 -12.54 -6.82 16.88
N PHE A 12 -11.75 -7.81 17.27
CA PHE A 12 -11.88 -8.46 18.58
C PHE A 12 -11.22 -7.62 19.69
N GLU A 13 -11.49 -7.96 20.92
CA GLU A 13 -10.91 -7.28 22.07
C GLU A 13 -9.37 -7.42 22.09
N GLN A 14 -8.87 -8.59 21.65
CA GLN A 14 -7.45 -8.89 21.51
C GLN A 14 -7.18 -9.50 20.14
N TYR A 15 -6.03 -9.18 19.55
CA TYR A 15 -5.54 -9.88 18.37
C TYR A 15 -4.66 -11.06 18.78
N SER A 16 -4.63 -12.10 17.96
CA SER A 16 -3.79 -13.29 18.11
C SER A 16 -2.92 -13.58 16.90
N LYS A 17 -3.15 -12.87 15.79
CA LYS A 17 -2.42 -13.01 14.53
C LYS A 17 -1.84 -11.66 14.10
N VAL A 18 -0.62 -11.68 13.60
CA VAL A 18 0.07 -10.48 13.08
C VAL A 18 0.56 -10.75 11.67
N ARG A 19 0.35 -9.79 10.78
CA ARG A 19 0.96 -9.78 9.45
C ARG A 19 1.63 -8.43 9.22
N GLU A 20 2.89 -8.46 8.85
CA GLU A 20 3.69 -7.29 8.51
C GLU A 20 3.86 -7.19 7.00
N ALA A 21 3.80 -5.97 6.47
CA ALA A 21 3.86 -5.69 5.04
C ALA A 21 4.59 -4.38 4.75
N CYS A 22 5.13 -4.25 3.55
CA CYS A 22 5.75 -3.04 3.04
C CYS A 22 5.00 -2.52 1.83
N ARG A 23 4.93 -1.19 1.70
CA ARG A 23 4.28 -0.51 0.58
C ARG A 23 5.14 0.64 0.08
N GLY A 24 5.20 0.79 -1.24
CA GLY A 24 6.02 1.81 -1.89
C GLY A 24 5.22 2.87 -2.62
N ILE A 25 5.44 4.13 -2.27
CA ILE A 25 4.92 5.28 -3.01
C ILE A 25 5.96 5.69 -4.04
N VAL A 26 5.62 5.53 -5.31
CA VAL A 26 6.42 5.95 -6.46
C VAL A 26 5.68 7.04 -7.20
N VAL A 27 6.27 8.22 -7.31
CA VAL A 27 5.68 9.38 -7.99
C VAL A 27 6.60 9.84 -9.10
N LYS A 28 6.02 10.12 -10.28
CA LYS A 28 6.68 10.74 -11.43
C LYS A 28 5.86 11.92 -11.91
N GLY A 29 6.37 13.13 -11.76
CA GLY A 29 5.61 14.34 -12.04
C GLY A 29 4.39 14.43 -11.12
N ASP A 30 3.20 14.49 -11.72
CA ASP A 30 1.92 14.52 -11.01
C ASP A 30 1.27 13.14 -10.83
N LYS A 31 1.92 12.07 -11.32
CA LYS A 31 1.37 10.70 -11.31
C LYS A 31 2.00 9.83 -10.25
N ILE A 32 1.15 9.00 -9.64
CA ILE A 32 1.52 7.95 -8.69
C ILE A 32 1.28 6.57 -9.32
N LEU A 33 2.16 5.62 -8.99
CA LEU A 33 1.99 4.21 -9.34
C LEU A 33 1.08 3.53 -8.33
N LEU A 34 0.00 2.94 -8.82
CA LEU A 34 -0.89 2.08 -8.05
C LEU A 34 -1.00 0.71 -8.71
N THR A 35 -1.49 -0.28 -7.98
CA THR A 35 -2.00 -1.54 -8.52
C THR A 35 -3.52 -1.51 -8.54
N TYR A 36 -4.09 -2.13 -9.58
CA TYR A 36 -5.54 -2.26 -9.76
C TYR A 36 -5.90 -3.72 -10.04
N GLU A 37 -6.79 -4.24 -9.24
CA GLU A 37 -7.40 -5.56 -9.44
C GLU A 37 -8.64 -5.41 -10.33
N VAL A 38 -8.52 -5.78 -11.60
CA VAL A 38 -9.59 -5.59 -12.62
C VAL A 38 -10.87 -6.33 -12.23
N ASN A 39 -10.74 -7.56 -11.73
CA ASN A 39 -11.90 -8.42 -11.45
C ASN A 39 -12.63 -8.11 -10.15
N THR A 40 -12.00 -7.36 -9.24
CA THR A 40 -12.58 -6.96 -7.96
C THR A 40 -12.82 -5.47 -7.84
N ASP A 41 -12.42 -4.68 -8.85
CA ASP A 41 -12.49 -3.22 -8.87
C ASP A 41 -11.88 -2.60 -7.61
N GLN A 42 -10.61 -2.94 -7.35
CA GLN A 42 -9.94 -2.53 -6.13
C GLN A 42 -8.53 -1.98 -6.41
N TRP A 43 -8.23 -0.83 -5.81
CA TRP A 43 -6.97 -0.12 -5.93
C TRP A 43 -6.13 -0.26 -4.68
N PHE A 44 -4.80 -0.29 -4.85
CA PHE A 44 -3.83 -0.30 -3.75
C PHE A 44 -2.57 0.49 -4.09
N ILE A 45 -1.91 1.02 -3.07
CA ILE A 45 -0.48 1.34 -3.15
C ILE A 45 0.27 0.00 -3.19
N PRO A 46 1.15 -0.22 -4.20
CA PRO A 46 1.80 -1.52 -4.39
C PRO A 46 2.62 -1.93 -3.17
N GLY A 47 2.63 -3.22 -2.90
CA GLY A 47 3.36 -3.83 -1.81
C GLY A 47 2.67 -5.07 -1.26
N GLY A 48 3.34 -5.79 -0.39
CA GLY A 48 2.84 -7.04 0.15
C GLY A 48 3.56 -7.49 1.42
N GLY A 49 3.33 -8.74 1.78
CA GLY A 49 3.77 -9.30 3.04
C GLY A 49 5.27 -9.54 3.12
N LEU A 50 5.81 -9.27 4.31
CA LEU A 50 7.19 -9.62 4.66
C LEU A 50 7.36 -11.14 4.61
N GLU A 51 8.37 -11.61 3.89
CA GLU A 51 8.79 -13.01 3.87
C GLU A 51 9.91 -13.27 4.88
N ASN A 52 10.17 -14.56 5.17
CA ASN A 52 11.23 -14.95 6.08
C ASN A 52 12.60 -14.48 5.55
N ASP A 53 13.44 -14.02 6.47
CA ASP A 53 14.84 -13.65 6.23
C ASP A 53 15.06 -12.38 5.35
N GLU A 54 14.01 -11.65 4.98
CA GLU A 54 14.16 -10.35 4.31
C GLU A 54 13.95 -9.17 5.28
N THR A 55 14.62 -8.08 5.01
CA THR A 55 14.35 -6.79 5.66
C THR A 55 13.10 -6.14 5.07
N LEU A 56 12.51 -5.21 5.81
CA LEU A 56 11.36 -4.42 5.32
C LEU A 56 11.68 -3.68 4.00
N GLN A 57 12.91 -3.23 3.84
CA GLN A 57 13.35 -2.55 2.62
C GLN A 57 13.46 -3.51 1.43
N GLU A 58 14.00 -4.71 1.64
CA GLU A 58 14.06 -5.77 0.63
C GLU A 58 12.66 -6.23 0.23
N CYS A 59 11.75 -6.39 1.19
CA CYS A 59 10.34 -6.65 0.92
C CYS A 59 9.73 -5.59 -0.01
N CYS A 60 9.94 -4.31 0.27
CA CYS A 60 9.42 -3.23 -0.57
C CYS A 60 9.97 -3.32 -2.00
N VAL A 61 11.27 -3.58 -2.17
CA VAL A 61 11.91 -3.74 -3.50
C VAL A 61 11.33 -4.93 -4.24
N ARG A 62 11.22 -6.08 -3.58
CA ARG A 62 10.70 -7.33 -4.17
C ARG A 62 9.25 -7.16 -4.62
N GLU A 63 8.39 -6.70 -3.73
CA GLU A 63 6.95 -6.57 -4.01
C GLU A 63 6.67 -5.60 -5.18
N LEU A 64 7.33 -4.44 -5.22
CA LEU A 64 7.14 -3.50 -6.31
C LEU A 64 7.62 -4.07 -7.65
N ALA A 65 8.73 -4.79 -7.65
CA ALA A 65 9.21 -5.48 -8.84
C ALA A 65 8.24 -6.57 -9.31
N GLU A 66 7.75 -7.40 -8.40
CA GLU A 66 6.84 -8.52 -8.71
C GLU A 66 5.48 -8.05 -9.20
N GLU A 67 4.85 -7.10 -8.52
CA GLU A 67 3.51 -6.60 -8.86
C GLU A 67 3.50 -5.63 -10.04
N THR A 68 4.49 -4.75 -10.14
CA THR A 68 4.45 -3.61 -11.08
C THR A 68 5.51 -3.64 -12.16
N GLY A 69 6.56 -4.42 -12.00
CA GLY A 69 7.74 -4.40 -12.86
C GLY A 69 8.67 -3.19 -12.63
N CYS A 70 8.41 -2.38 -11.62
CA CYS A 70 9.27 -1.25 -11.27
C CYS A 70 10.38 -1.67 -10.32
N VAL A 71 11.64 -1.41 -10.69
CA VAL A 71 12.77 -1.52 -9.79
C VAL A 71 12.94 -0.19 -9.07
N VAL A 72 12.95 -0.25 -7.74
CA VAL A 72 12.92 0.94 -6.90
C VAL A 72 14.05 0.96 -5.87
N ASN A 73 14.41 2.17 -5.44
CA ASN A 73 15.28 2.41 -4.31
C ASN A 73 14.46 3.09 -3.19
N PRO A 74 14.02 2.32 -2.15
CA PRO A 74 13.24 2.88 -1.06
C PRO A 74 14.11 3.73 -0.13
N ASN A 75 13.56 4.87 0.29
CA ASN A 75 14.12 5.67 1.38
C ASN A 75 13.86 5.00 2.74
N LYS A 76 14.04 5.75 3.82
CA LYS A 76 13.59 5.29 5.15
C LYS A 76 12.06 5.27 5.21
N PRO A 77 11.43 4.34 5.93
CA PRO A 77 10.00 4.34 6.11
C PRO A 77 9.56 5.62 6.82
N PHE A 78 8.49 6.23 6.34
CA PHE A 78 8.00 7.51 6.87
C PHE A 78 6.73 7.37 7.70
N LEU A 79 6.00 6.25 7.51
CA LEU A 79 4.72 6.00 8.14
C LEU A 79 4.56 4.49 8.41
N THR A 80 3.97 4.16 9.54
CA THR A 80 3.44 2.83 9.85
C THR A 80 1.95 2.95 10.11
N ILE A 81 1.14 2.09 9.49
CA ILE A 81 -0.29 1.98 9.76
C ILE A 81 -0.58 0.60 10.31
N ASN A 82 -1.22 0.58 11.47
CA ASN A 82 -1.70 -0.62 12.14
C ASN A 82 -3.21 -0.74 11.92
N GLU A 83 -3.66 -1.88 11.41
CA GLU A 83 -5.07 -2.17 11.17
C GLU A 83 -5.51 -3.36 12.00
N PHE A 84 -6.63 -3.22 12.69
CA PHE A 84 -7.18 -4.24 13.58
C PHE A 84 -8.52 -4.73 13.05
N TYR A 85 -8.58 -5.99 12.59
CA TYR A 85 -9.81 -6.68 12.13
C TYR A 85 -9.88 -8.06 12.73
N GLU A 86 -11.00 -8.40 13.35
CA GLU A 86 -11.18 -9.69 14.02
C GLU A 86 -9.98 -9.98 14.94
N GLU A 87 -9.32 -11.12 14.80
CA GLU A 87 -8.13 -11.50 15.57
C GLU A 87 -6.80 -11.03 14.96
N TRP A 88 -6.85 -10.23 13.87
CA TRP A 88 -5.66 -9.80 13.13
C TRP A 88 -5.19 -8.39 13.49
N LEU A 89 -3.88 -8.25 13.57
CA LEU A 89 -3.15 -7.00 13.46
C LEU A 89 -2.36 -7.02 12.15
N PHE A 90 -2.69 -6.12 11.22
CA PHE A 90 -1.90 -5.87 10.01
C PHE A 90 -1.06 -4.62 10.21
N ILE A 91 0.24 -4.74 9.98
CA ILE A 91 1.21 -3.64 10.11
C ILE A 91 1.74 -3.33 8.72
N SER A 92 1.47 -2.13 8.19
CA SER A 92 1.97 -1.68 6.89
C SER A 92 2.99 -0.56 7.05
N HIS A 93 4.20 -0.78 6.52
CA HIS A 93 5.29 0.20 6.49
C HIS A 93 5.35 0.88 5.12
N TYR A 94 5.27 2.20 5.09
CA TYR A 94 5.25 2.99 3.86
C TYR A 94 6.59 3.65 3.59
N TYR A 95 7.05 3.47 2.37
CA TYR A 95 8.29 4.03 1.83
C TYR A 95 8.00 5.00 0.70
N VAL A 96 8.75 6.08 0.59
CA VAL A 96 8.88 6.81 -0.67
C VAL A 96 10.00 6.16 -1.45
N CYS A 97 9.73 5.81 -2.69
CA CYS A 97 10.63 5.05 -3.52
C CYS A 97 11.04 5.85 -4.76
N GLU A 98 12.34 5.88 -5.04
CA GLU A 98 12.86 6.34 -6.30
C GLU A 98 12.74 5.21 -7.34
N HIS A 99 12.18 5.51 -8.51
CA HIS A 99 12.16 4.56 -9.63
C HIS A 99 13.51 4.56 -10.34
N ILE A 100 14.19 3.43 -10.35
CA ILE A 100 15.57 3.31 -10.88
C ILE A 100 15.69 2.36 -12.07
N GLY A 101 14.65 1.65 -12.43
CA GLY A 101 14.67 0.72 -13.56
C GLY A 101 13.39 -0.07 -13.69
N GLU A 102 13.40 -1.03 -14.60
CA GLU A 102 12.26 -1.89 -14.87
C GLU A 102 12.68 -3.35 -14.98
N THR A 103 11.79 -4.25 -14.64
CA THR A 103 11.95 -5.69 -14.73
C THR A 103 10.63 -6.35 -15.12
N GLN A 104 10.67 -7.65 -15.37
CA GLN A 104 9.48 -8.43 -15.65
C GLN A 104 8.69 -8.68 -14.36
N ARG A 105 7.38 -8.49 -14.40
CA ARG A 105 6.47 -8.82 -13.28
C ARG A 105 6.46 -10.32 -13.01
N LYS A 106 6.20 -10.68 -11.76
CA LYS A 106 6.07 -12.06 -11.31
C LYS A 106 4.88 -12.18 -10.35
N LEU A 107 3.69 -12.27 -10.92
CA LEU A 107 2.46 -12.35 -10.15
C LEU A 107 2.28 -13.74 -9.52
N THR A 108 1.71 -13.77 -8.33
CA THR A 108 1.18 -14.98 -7.71
C THR A 108 -0.07 -15.46 -8.46
N GLU A 109 -0.50 -16.69 -8.21
CA GLU A 109 -1.72 -17.24 -8.80
C GLU A 109 -2.94 -16.35 -8.47
N ARG A 110 -3.10 -15.95 -7.19
CA ARG A 110 -4.20 -15.06 -6.77
C ARG A 110 -4.16 -13.72 -7.50
N GLU A 111 -3.01 -13.06 -7.60
CA GLU A 111 -2.86 -11.78 -8.28
C GLU A 111 -3.21 -11.87 -9.77
N SER A 112 -2.85 -12.99 -10.40
CA SER A 112 -3.23 -13.28 -11.78
C SER A 112 -4.76 -13.49 -11.91
N GLU A 113 -5.38 -14.19 -10.98
CA GLU A 113 -6.82 -14.44 -10.95
C GLU A 113 -7.64 -13.15 -10.79
N VAL A 114 -7.20 -12.22 -9.93
CA VAL A 114 -7.87 -10.92 -9.74
C VAL A 114 -7.54 -9.92 -10.86
N GLY A 115 -6.63 -10.27 -11.76
CA GLY A 115 -6.21 -9.40 -12.85
C GLY A 115 -5.43 -8.18 -12.36
N LEU A 116 -4.45 -8.39 -11.47
CA LEU A 116 -3.63 -7.31 -10.93
C LEU A 116 -2.78 -6.67 -12.02
N GLU A 117 -2.88 -5.37 -12.17
CA GLU A 117 -2.07 -4.60 -13.12
C GLU A 117 -1.59 -3.27 -12.52
N PRO A 118 -0.39 -2.81 -12.92
CA PRO A 118 0.10 -1.49 -12.54
C PRO A 118 -0.62 -0.40 -13.34
N ARG A 119 -0.94 0.71 -12.68
CA ARG A 119 -1.52 1.90 -13.32
C ARG A 119 -0.91 3.18 -12.78
N TRP A 120 -0.57 4.08 -13.69
CA TRP A 120 -0.14 5.43 -13.38
C TRP A 120 -1.34 6.37 -13.50
N ILE A 121 -1.78 6.93 -12.38
CA ILE A 121 -2.86 7.93 -12.33
C ILE A 121 -2.36 9.18 -11.62
N THR A 122 -3.08 10.29 -11.72
CA THR A 122 -2.68 11.48 -10.99
C THR A 122 -2.81 11.28 -9.49
N LEU A 123 -1.97 11.95 -8.71
CA LEU A 123 -2.06 11.91 -7.25
C LEU A 123 -3.43 12.39 -6.77
N SER A 124 -4.02 13.38 -7.46
CA SER A 124 -5.37 13.89 -7.17
C SER A 124 -6.45 12.81 -7.37
N GLU A 125 -6.40 12.06 -8.47
CA GLU A 125 -7.31 10.93 -8.72
C GLU A 125 -7.15 9.83 -7.65
N ALA A 126 -5.91 9.51 -7.27
CA ALA A 126 -5.66 8.52 -6.21
C ALA A 126 -6.27 8.95 -4.88
N VAL A 127 -6.09 10.20 -4.48
CA VAL A 127 -6.71 10.76 -3.27
C VAL A 127 -8.24 10.68 -3.35
N GLU A 128 -8.83 11.02 -4.49
CA GLU A 128 -10.28 10.94 -4.69
C GLU A 128 -10.79 9.50 -4.55
N ILE A 129 -10.13 8.52 -5.19
CA ILE A 129 -10.49 7.10 -5.12
C ILE A 129 -10.51 6.62 -3.65
N PHE A 130 -9.43 6.85 -2.92
CA PHE A 130 -9.33 6.35 -1.54
C PHE A 130 -10.16 7.17 -0.54
N SER A 131 -10.49 8.42 -0.82
CA SER A 131 -11.39 9.22 0.03
C SER A 131 -12.80 8.64 0.14
N LYS A 132 -13.20 7.80 -0.81
CA LYS A 132 -14.51 7.13 -0.84
C LYS A 132 -14.60 5.89 0.07
N HIS A 133 -13.62 5.65 0.92
CA HIS A 133 -13.56 4.47 1.79
C HIS A 133 -14.86 4.20 2.56
N GLN A 134 -15.54 5.24 3.03
CA GLN A 134 -16.75 5.09 3.83
C GLN A 134 -17.94 4.53 3.03
N GLU A 135 -17.95 4.65 1.71
CA GLU A 135 -18.99 4.08 0.86
C GLU A 135 -19.05 2.54 0.93
N TYR A 136 -17.95 1.90 1.32
CA TYR A 136 -17.85 0.44 1.45
C TYR A 136 -18.19 -0.10 2.85
N ALA A 137 -18.51 0.78 3.82
CA ALA A 137 -18.68 0.40 5.23
C ALA A 137 -19.77 -0.65 5.46
N ALA A 138 -20.87 -0.61 4.70
CA ALA A 138 -21.98 -1.54 4.84
C ALA A 138 -21.78 -2.87 4.09
N GLU A 139 -20.89 -2.91 3.09
CA GLU A 139 -20.76 -4.03 2.18
C GLU A 139 -19.47 -4.83 2.40
N ASN A 140 -18.36 -4.14 2.65
CA ASN A 140 -17.04 -4.76 2.74
C ASN A 140 -16.11 -3.97 3.66
N GLU A 141 -16.06 -4.37 4.92
CA GLU A 141 -15.23 -3.72 5.94
C GLU A 141 -13.73 -3.77 5.63
N MET A 142 -13.26 -4.87 5.02
CA MET A 142 -11.85 -4.99 4.63
C MET A 142 -11.50 -4.00 3.51
N LYS A 143 -12.37 -3.81 2.52
CA LYS A 143 -12.17 -2.81 1.46
C LYS A 143 -12.25 -1.39 2.02
N ARG A 144 -13.20 -1.11 2.91
CA ARG A 144 -13.30 0.17 3.63
C ARG A 144 -11.99 0.49 4.35
N GLY A 145 -11.50 -0.46 5.12
CA GLY A 145 -10.26 -0.28 5.89
C GLY A 145 -9.03 -0.13 5.00
N ALA A 146 -8.89 -0.95 3.96
CA ALA A 146 -7.80 -0.84 3.00
C ALA A 146 -7.78 0.54 2.32
N TYR A 147 -8.93 1.05 1.88
CA TYR A 147 -9.01 2.37 1.26
C TYR A 147 -8.74 3.50 2.26
N LEU A 148 -9.22 3.39 3.50
CA LEU A 148 -8.88 4.34 4.56
C LEU A 148 -7.38 4.36 4.84
N ARG A 149 -6.75 3.19 4.90
CA ARG A 149 -5.29 3.07 5.05
C ARG A 149 -4.54 3.80 3.94
N GLU A 150 -4.87 3.54 2.68
CA GLU A 150 -4.22 4.19 1.54
C GLU A 150 -4.51 5.70 1.52
N TYR A 151 -5.71 6.12 1.87
CA TYR A 151 -6.07 7.53 2.00
C TYR A 151 -5.19 8.25 3.03
N GLN A 152 -5.06 7.67 4.24
CA GLN A 152 -4.22 8.21 5.29
C GLN A 152 -2.74 8.27 4.88
N ALA A 153 -2.26 7.23 4.18
CA ALA A 153 -0.89 7.21 3.68
C ALA A 153 -0.61 8.34 2.68
N LEU A 154 -1.54 8.60 1.74
CA LEU A 154 -1.41 9.70 0.78
C LEU A 154 -1.47 11.07 1.45
N LEU A 155 -2.35 11.28 2.43
CA LEU A 155 -2.41 12.54 3.17
C LEU A 155 -1.10 12.82 3.92
N VAL A 156 -0.55 11.80 4.59
CA VAL A 156 0.76 11.95 5.27
C VAL A 156 1.89 12.18 4.26
N TYR A 157 1.85 11.49 3.11
CA TYR A 157 2.83 11.70 2.05
C TYR A 157 2.82 13.14 1.54
N MET A 158 1.64 13.72 1.28
CA MET A 158 1.49 15.08 0.76
C MET A 158 1.84 16.18 1.78
N ASP A 159 1.64 15.91 3.08
CA ASP A 159 1.98 16.84 4.17
C ASP A 159 3.50 16.86 4.48
N ARG A 160 4.28 16.02 3.83
CA ARG A 160 5.74 16.00 4.02
C ARG A 160 6.38 17.23 3.40
N PRO A 161 7.33 17.88 4.09
CA PRO A 161 8.12 18.92 3.46
C PRO A 161 8.80 18.36 2.21
N ALA A 162 8.75 19.12 1.12
CA ALA A 162 9.44 18.75 -0.12
C ALA A 162 10.88 18.41 0.23
N MET A 163 11.29 17.16 -0.05
CA MET A 163 12.71 16.82 0.08
C MET A 163 13.45 17.65 -0.94
N VAL A 164 14.25 18.60 -0.45
CA VAL A 164 15.27 19.25 -1.26
C VAL A 164 16.22 18.13 -1.68
N LEU A 165 16.14 17.73 -2.95
CA LEU A 165 17.13 16.86 -3.56
C LEU A 165 18.48 17.61 -3.47
N GLN A 166 19.33 17.18 -2.55
CA GLN A 166 20.73 17.58 -2.51
C GLN A 166 21.54 16.72 -3.46
#